data_0c3579072251d5a6fc95c2e8d3ec02cc
#
_entry.id   0c3579072251d5a6fc95c2e8d3ec02cc
#
_cell.length_a   1.000
_cell.length_b   1.000
_cell.length_c   1.000
_cell.angle_alpha   90.00
_cell.angle_beta   90.00
_cell.angle_gamma   90.00
#
_symmetry.space_group_name_H-M   'P 1'
#
loop_
_entity.id
_entity.type
_entity.pdbx_description
1 polymer ?
#
loop_
_entity_poly.entity_id
_entity_poly.type
_entity_poly.pdbx_seq_one_letter_code
_entity_poly.pdbx_strand_id
1 'polypeptide(L)'
;RAAVMNVISGGKGADIYISAAAISDFAPRHVTGKIPSGKAVRLGLEPLPKLLDEVLRNPPPVVIAFKLGTGQEKKAAAMLRRGVSMVLVNTPDTMGSSSGEYLELTPAGTRPLSGTKESIAVAVWDTICRTLLSCP
;
A
#
# COMPACT_ATOMS: atom_id res chain seq x y z
N ARG A 1 1.51 12.09 -3.59
CA ARG A 1 2.48 12.12 -2.48
C ARG A 1 2.22 13.32 -1.57
N ALA A 2 2.31 14.55 -2.06
CA ALA A 2 2.09 15.75 -1.25
C ALA A 2 0.74 15.72 -0.49
N ALA A 3 -0.36 15.36 -1.15
CA ALA A 3 -1.69 15.28 -0.52
C ALA A 3 -1.72 14.29 0.66
N VAL A 4 -1.10 13.12 0.54
CA VAL A 4 -1.02 12.14 1.63
C VAL A 4 -0.20 12.69 2.80
N MET A 5 0.97 13.26 2.52
CA MET A 5 1.83 13.82 3.55
C MET A 5 1.18 15.01 4.27
N ASN A 6 0.44 15.85 3.54
CA ASN A 6 -0.30 16.96 4.15
C ASN A 6 -1.38 16.49 5.14
N VAL A 7 -2.05 15.37 4.85
CA VAL A 7 -3.05 14.79 5.77
C VAL A 7 -2.35 14.19 7.00
N ILE A 8 -1.30 13.39 6.80
CA ILE A 8 -0.60 12.68 7.89
C ILE A 8 0.13 13.68 8.80
N SER A 9 0.79 14.70 8.22
CA SER A 9 1.56 15.71 8.96
C SER A 9 0.73 16.93 9.38
N GLY A 10 -0.51 17.03 8.89
CA GLY A 10 -1.42 18.12 9.23
C GLY A 10 -1.93 18.02 10.67
N GLY A 11 -2.29 19.16 11.26
CA GLY A 11 -2.64 19.27 12.69
C GLY A 11 -3.81 18.43 13.20
N LYS A 12 -4.58 17.76 12.31
CA LYS A 12 -5.62 16.79 12.69
C LYS A 12 -5.13 15.34 12.65
N GLY A 13 -4.01 15.06 11.97
CA GLY A 13 -3.47 13.72 11.81
C GLY A 13 -4.41 12.78 11.03
N ALA A 14 -4.00 11.53 10.93
CA ALA A 14 -4.83 10.43 10.46
C ALA A 14 -4.71 9.28 11.47
N ASP A 15 -5.81 8.61 11.78
CA ASP A 15 -5.80 7.44 12.67
C ASP A 15 -5.36 6.19 11.92
N ILE A 16 -5.71 6.10 10.64
CA ILE A 16 -5.44 4.95 9.78
C ILE A 16 -4.92 5.44 8.42
N TYR A 17 -3.83 4.83 7.96
CA TYR A 17 -3.35 4.98 6.59
C TYR A 17 -3.44 3.65 5.85
N ILE A 18 -4.17 3.60 4.74
CA ILE A 18 -4.31 2.42 3.89
C ILE A 18 -3.62 2.68 2.55
N SER A 19 -2.49 2.01 2.31
CA SER A 19 -1.73 2.09 1.06
C SER A 19 -2.26 1.09 0.03
N ALA A 20 -3.46 1.34 -0.50
CA ALA A 20 -4.10 0.48 -1.51
C ALA A 20 -3.86 0.96 -2.95
N ALA A 21 -3.39 2.18 -3.15
CA ALA A 21 -3.17 2.74 -4.48
C ALA A 21 -1.88 2.18 -5.12
N ALA A 22 -1.94 1.89 -6.41
CA ALA A 22 -0.77 1.57 -7.21
C ALA A 22 0.01 2.87 -7.48
N ILE A 23 1.11 3.06 -6.76
CA ILE A 23 2.00 4.23 -6.89
C ILE A 23 3.25 3.78 -7.64
N SER A 24 3.61 4.54 -8.70
CA SER A 24 4.83 4.25 -9.45
C SER A 24 6.08 4.42 -8.58
N ASP A 25 6.98 3.43 -8.65
CA ASP A 25 8.30 3.49 -8.04
C ASP A 25 9.31 4.31 -8.90
N PHE A 26 8.88 4.75 -10.08
CA PHE A 26 9.73 5.46 -11.04
C PHE A 26 9.02 6.67 -11.63
N ALA A 27 9.79 7.70 -11.98
CA ALA A 27 9.32 8.82 -12.79
C ALA A 27 10.29 9.10 -13.94
N PRO A 28 9.81 9.63 -15.08
CA PRO A 28 10.69 10.12 -16.12
C PRO A 28 11.47 11.33 -15.60
N ARG A 29 12.73 11.45 -16.04
CA ARG A 29 13.53 12.66 -15.80
C ARG A 29 12.81 13.88 -16.39
N HIS A 30 12.72 14.95 -15.62
CA HIS A 30 12.16 16.20 -16.11
C HIS A 30 12.99 16.74 -17.27
N VAL A 31 12.33 17.01 -18.39
CA VAL A 31 12.92 17.63 -19.58
C VAL A 31 12.22 18.98 -19.80
N THR A 32 13.00 20.04 -19.98
CA THR A 32 12.45 21.35 -20.34
C THR A 32 12.05 21.37 -21.80
N GLY A 33 10.84 21.86 -22.09
CA GLY A 33 10.32 22.01 -23.44
C GLY A 33 9.35 20.90 -23.86
N LYS A 34 8.86 21.00 -25.09
CA LYS A 34 7.91 20.05 -25.68
C LYS A 34 8.67 18.87 -26.31
N ILE A 35 8.26 17.67 -25.99
CA ILE A 35 8.74 16.46 -26.67
C ILE A 35 8.19 16.46 -28.11
N PRO A 36 9.04 16.39 -29.16
CA PRO A 36 8.57 16.39 -30.53
C PRO A 36 7.67 15.19 -30.81
N SER A 37 6.53 15.41 -31.47
CA SER A 37 5.68 14.36 -31.99
C SER A 37 6.26 13.74 -33.26
N GLY A 38 5.93 12.47 -33.55
CA GLY A 38 6.29 11.79 -34.80
C GLY A 38 7.68 11.16 -34.83
N LYS A 39 8.41 11.13 -33.73
CA LYS A 39 9.69 10.41 -33.59
C LYS A 39 9.67 9.50 -32.37
N ALA A 40 10.41 8.37 -32.47
CA ALA A 40 10.61 7.51 -31.31
C ALA A 40 11.39 8.27 -30.22
N VAL A 41 10.93 8.20 -28.98
CA VAL A 41 11.55 8.83 -27.83
C VAL A 41 11.94 7.76 -26.82
N ARG A 42 13.18 7.83 -26.31
CA ARG A 42 13.62 7.01 -25.16
C ARG A 42 13.44 7.83 -23.88
N LEU A 43 12.64 7.29 -22.95
CA LEU A 43 12.45 7.89 -21.63
C LEU A 43 13.35 7.16 -20.63
N GLY A 44 14.29 7.90 -20.02
CA GLY A 44 15.00 7.44 -18.84
C GLY A 44 14.08 7.54 -17.62
N LEU A 45 13.94 6.46 -16.85
CA LEU A 45 13.16 6.43 -15.62
C LEU A 45 14.11 6.46 -14.43
N GLU A 46 13.85 7.34 -13.47
CA GLU A 46 14.57 7.44 -12.21
C GLU A 46 13.74 6.91 -11.06
N PRO A 47 14.34 6.18 -10.08
CA PRO A 47 13.59 5.67 -8.94
C PRO A 47 13.10 6.82 -8.06
N LEU A 48 11.86 6.70 -7.60
CA LEU A 48 11.26 7.61 -6.64
C LEU A 48 11.40 7.08 -5.21
N PRO A 49 11.53 7.96 -4.21
CA PRO A 49 11.40 7.56 -2.82
C PRO A 49 10.03 6.93 -2.58
N LYS A 50 10.01 5.81 -1.86
CA LYS A 50 8.76 5.11 -1.56
C LYS A 50 7.91 5.91 -0.59
N LEU A 51 6.65 6.15 -0.95
CA LEU A 51 5.71 6.88 -0.08
C LEU A 51 5.53 6.21 1.28
N LEU A 52 5.46 4.87 1.31
CA LEU A 52 5.35 4.12 2.56
C LEU A 52 6.54 4.38 3.50
N ASP A 53 7.75 4.50 2.96
CA ASP A 53 8.93 4.80 3.76
C ASP A 53 8.87 6.20 4.40
N GLU A 54 8.21 7.14 3.75
CA GLU A 54 7.96 8.48 4.30
C GLU A 54 6.89 8.47 5.38
N VAL A 55 5.79 7.76 5.12
CA VAL A 55 4.71 7.58 6.11
C VAL A 55 5.26 6.94 7.39
N LEU A 56 6.12 5.92 7.27
CA LEU A 56 6.71 5.22 8.41
C LEU A 56 7.73 6.04 9.21
N ARG A 57 8.10 7.25 8.80
CA ARG A 57 8.91 8.16 9.64
C ARG A 57 8.11 8.81 10.76
N ASN A 58 6.82 9.05 10.54
CA ASN A 58 5.87 9.54 11.51
C ASN A 58 4.50 8.91 11.23
N PRO A 59 4.35 7.60 11.55
CA PRO A 59 3.19 6.85 11.13
C PRO A 59 1.96 7.21 11.96
N PRO A 60 0.76 7.15 11.36
CA PRO A 60 -0.47 7.09 12.13
C PRO A 60 -0.51 5.80 12.98
N PRO A 61 -1.41 5.72 13.97
CA PRO A 61 -1.57 4.54 14.82
C PRO A 61 -1.71 3.22 14.04
N VAL A 62 -2.38 3.23 12.90
CA VAL A 62 -2.58 2.05 12.05
C VAL A 62 -2.10 2.33 10.63
N VAL A 63 -1.17 1.49 10.15
CA VAL A 63 -0.67 1.52 8.77
C VAL A 63 -0.95 0.17 8.11
N ILE A 64 -1.69 0.18 7.01
CA ILE A 64 -2.01 -1.00 6.22
C ILE A 64 -1.40 -0.88 4.83
N ALA A 65 -0.75 -1.93 4.37
CA ALA A 65 -0.13 -1.97 3.05
C ALA A 65 -0.58 -3.17 2.23
N PHE A 66 -0.63 -3.00 0.92
CA PHE A 66 -0.88 -4.06 -0.03
C PHE A 66 0.42 -4.48 -0.71
N LYS A 67 0.57 -5.77 -0.96
CA LYS A 67 1.71 -6.33 -1.68
C LYS A 67 1.23 -7.28 -2.77
N LEU A 68 1.42 -6.86 -4.02
CA LEU A 68 1.08 -7.67 -5.18
C LEU A 68 2.24 -8.59 -5.55
N GLY A 69 1.95 -9.85 -5.84
CA GLY A 69 2.87 -10.83 -6.38
C GLY A 69 2.94 -12.13 -5.60
N THR A 70 3.36 -13.20 -6.26
CA THR A 70 3.56 -14.52 -5.67
C THR A 70 4.80 -14.53 -4.76
N GLY A 71 4.76 -15.27 -3.65
CA GLY A 71 5.92 -15.44 -2.75
C GLY A 71 6.39 -14.15 -2.07
N GLN A 72 5.48 -13.22 -1.81
CA GLN A 72 5.80 -11.93 -1.18
C GLN A 72 5.75 -11.96 0.36
N GLU A 73 5.50 -13.12 0.99
CA GLU A 73 5.31 -13.27 2.43
C GLU A 73 6.53 -12.79 3.24
N LYS A 74 7.75 -13.11 2.77
CA LYS A 74 8.99 -12.64 3.42
C LYS A 74 9.11 -11.11 3.38
N LYS A 75 8.72 -10.49 2.27
CA LYS A 75 8.72 -9.03 2.14
C LYS A 75 7.62 -8.41 2.98
N ALA A 76 6.43 -9.02 3.02
CA ALA A 76 5.33 -8.59 3.89
C ALA A 76 5.74 -8.65 5.37
N ALA A 77 6.34 -9.75 5.82
CA ALA A 77 6.88 -9.86 7.17
C ALA A 77 7.95 -8.80 7.47
N ALA A 78 8.79 -8.44 6.49
CA ALA A 78 9.75 -7.35 6.66
C ALA A 78 9.06 -5.99 6.80
N MET A 79 7.91 -5.76 6.15
CA MET A 79 7.11 -4.54 6.30
C MET A 79 6.50 -4.45 7.71
N LEU A 80 5.98 -5.56 8.26
CA LEU A 80 5.49 -5.60 9.64
C LEU A 80 6.59 -5.20 10.64
N ARG A 81 7.81 -5.75 10.49
CA ARG A 81 8.96 -5.38 11.34
C ARG A 81 9.36 -3.91 11.26
N ARG A 82 8.95 -3.21 10.19
CA ARG A 82 9.21 -1.77 9.98
C ARG A 82 8.09 -0.88 10.52
N GLY A 83 7.06 -1.44 11.16
CA GLY A 83 5.97 -0.68 11.76
C GLY A 83 4.68 -0.64 10.93
N VAL A 84 4.57 -1.42 9.85
CA VAL A 84 3.28 -1.65 9.20
C VAL A 84 2.44 -2.54 10.10
N SER A 85 1.19 -2.15 10.36
CA SER A 85 0.29 -2.87 11.27
C SER A 85 -0.32 -4.12 10.62
N MET A 86 -0.57 -4.06 9.31
CA MET A 86 -1.14 -5.15 8.53
C MET A 86 -0.63 -5.10 7.08
N VAL A 87 -0.32 -6.25 6.51
CA VAL A 87 -0.01 -6.39 5.08
C VAL A 87 -0.97 -7.35 4.43
N LEU A 88 -1.58 -6.94 3.33
CA LEU A 88 -2.43 -7.78 2.48
C LEU A 88 -1.64 -8.18 1.24
N VAL A 89 -1.32 -9.45 1.12
CA VAL A 89 -0.63 -10.02 -0.05
C VAL A 89 -1.67 -10.62 -0.99
N ASN A 90 -1.61 -10.27 -2.26
CA ASN A 90 -2.47 -10.80 -3.32
C ASN A 90 -1.68 -11.06 -4.60
N THR A 91 -2.25 -11.86 -5.49
CA THR A 91 -1.64 -12.20 -6.78
C THR A 91 -2.20 -11.32 -7.91
N PRO A 92 -1.51 -11.24 -9.07
CA PRO A 92 -2.00 -10.50 -10.23
C PRO A 92 -3.39 -10.92 -10.71
N ASP A 93 -3.83 -12.15 -10.43
CA ASP A 93 -5.15 -12.67 -10.82
C ASP A 93 -6.32 -11.90 -10.19
N THR A 94 -6.06 -11.18 -9.09
CA THR A 94 -7.05 -10.30 -8.46
C THR A 94 -7.26 -8.98 -9.19
N MET A 95 -6.39 -8.65 -10.15
CA MET A 95 -6.48 -7.41 -10.91
C MET A 95 -7.65 -7.48 -11.89
N GLY A 96 -8.53 -6.46 -11.84
CA GLY A 96 -9.73 -6.42 -12.68
C GLY A 96 -10.87 -7.38 -12.27
N SER A 97 -10.63 -8.31 -11.33
CA SER A 97 -11.66 -9.20 -10.80
C SER A 97 -12.51 -8.53 -9.72
N SER A 98 -13.77 -8.93 -9.56
CA SER A 98 -14.63 -8.55 -8.43
C SER A 98 -14.36 -9.38 -7.16
N SER A 99 -13.62 -10.49 -7.27
CA SER A 99 -13.26 -11.38 -6.19
C SER A 99 -11.76 -11.69 -6.20
N GLY A 100 -11.26 -12.33 -5.17
CA GLY A 100 -9.87 -12.73 -5.12
C GLY A 100 -9.49 -13.46 -3.85
N GLU A 101 -8.23 -13.87 -3.82
CA GLU A 101 -7.59 -14.47 -2.66
C GLU A 101 -6.51 -13.53 -2.14
N TYR A 102 -6.49 -13.35 -0.84
CA TYR A 102 -5.53 -12.52 -0.14
C TYR A 102 -4.96 -13.27 1.06
N LEU A 103 -3.73 -12.94 1.39
CA LEU A 103 -3.13 -13.37 2.64
C LEU A 103 -2.98 -12.14 3.53
N GLU A 104 -3.69 -12.11 4.64
CA GLU A 104 -3.58 -11.08 5.66
C GLU A 104 -2.45 -11.47 6.62
N LEU A 105 -1.48 -10.57 6.79
CA LEU A 105 -0.40 -10.71 7.75
C LEU A 105 -0.50 -9.57 8.77
N THR A 106 -0.48 -9.94 10.05
CA THR A 106 -0.39 -9.03 11.20
C THR A 106 0.68 -9.52 12.18
N PRO A 107 1.09 -8.75 13.17
CA PRO A 107 1.96 -9.24 14.24
C PRO A 107 1.38 -10.44 15.01
N ALA A 108 0.04 -10.59 15.04
CA ALA A 108 -0.62 -11.72 15.71
C ALA A 108 -0.61 -13.01 14.89
N GLY A 109 -0.36 -12.93 13.58
CA GLY A 109 -0.29 -14.10 12.71
C GLY A 109 -0.72 -13.83 11.27
N THR A 110 -0.98 -14.92 10.56
CA THR A 110 -1.32 -14.90 9.14
C THR A 110 -2.66 -15.61 8.94
N ARG A 111 -3.53 -15.01 8.11
CA ARG A 111 -4.87 -15.53 7.81
C ARG A 111 -5.17 -15.44 6.32
N PRO A 112 -5.62 -16.52 5.66
CA PRO A 112 -6.13 -16.45 4.29
C PRO A 112 -7.52 -15.77 4.28
N LEU A 113 -7.75 -14.94 3.27
CA LEU A 113 -9.04 -14.30 2.96
C LEU A 113 -9.41 -14.62 1.53
N SER A 114 -10.66 -15.01 1.29
CA SER A 114 -11.18 -15.25 -0.06
C SER A 114 -12.63 -14.77 -0.17
N GLY A 115 -13.02 -14.33 -1.35
CA GLY A 115 -14.38 -13.87 -1.61
C GLY A 115 -14.43 -12.62 -2.49
N THR A 116 -15.54 -11.89 -2.44
CA THR A 116 -15.65 -10.62 -3.14
C THR A 116 -14.77 -9.56 -2.48
N LYS A 117 -14.38 -8.53 -3.22
CA LYS A 117 -13.58 -7.42 -2.67
C LYS A 117 -14.28 -6.72 -1.51
N GLU A 118 -15.60 -6.64 -1.57
CA GLU A 118 -16.43 -6.09 -0.50
C GLU A 118 -16.35 -6.95 0.78
N SER A 119 -16.50 -8.28 0.65
CA SER A 119 -16.42 -9.19 1.80
C SER A 119 -15.02 -9.20 2.42
N ILE A 120 -13.98 -9.12 1.59
CA ILE A 120 -12.59 -9.00 2.04
C ILE A 120 -12.38 -7.66 2.76
N ALA A 121 -12.90 -6.55 2.22
CA ALA A 121 -12.81 -5.24 2.87
C ALA A 121 -13.47 -5.23 4.25
N VAL A 122 -14.63 -5.87 4.40
CA VAL A 122 -15.29 -6.05 5.70
C VAL A 122 -14.43 -6.86 6.66
N ALA A 123 -13.87 -7.99 6.21
CA ALA A 123 -13.01 -8.83 7.04
C ALA A 123 -11.73 -8.10 7.49
N VAL A 124 -11.14 -7.29 6.61
CA VAL A 124 -9.99 -6.43 6.94
C VAL A 124 -10.38 -5.38 7.97
N TRP A 125 -11.53 -4.73 7.79
CA TRP A 125 -12.05 -3.74 8.73
C TRP A 125 -12.30 -4.34 10.12
N ASP A 126 -12.87 -5.54 10.18
CA ASP A 126 -13.05 -6.28 11.43
C ASP A 126 -11.73 -6.53 12.16
N THR A 127 -10.67 -6.88 11.43
CA THR A 127 -9.34 -7.05 12.02
C THR A 127 -8.80 -5.72 12.55
N ILE A 128 -8.97 -4.62 11.82
CA ILE A 128 -8.57 -3.28 12.27
C ILE A 128 -9.25 -2.95 13.60
N CYS A 129 -10.57 -3.06 13.64
CA CYS A 129 -11.34 -2.71 14.83
C CYS A 129 -10.96 -3.57 16.05
N ARG A 130 -10.88 -4.88 15.88
CA ARG A 130 -10.65 -5.81 17.00
C ARG A 130 -9.20 -5.85 17.49
N THR A 131 -8.24 -5.69 16.60
CA THR A 131 -6.84 -6.01 16.89
C THR A 131 -5.94 -4.77 16.92
N LEU A 132 -6.23 -3.78 16.10
CA LEU A 132 -5.32 -2.66 15.87
C LEU A 132 -5.78 -1.35 16.53
N LEU A 133 -7.08 -1.15 16.67
CA LEU A 133 -7.63 0.06 17.30
C LEU A 133 -7.98 -0.14 18.78
N SER A 134 -7.87 -1.36 19.32
CA SER A 134 -8.27 -1.66 20.70
C SER A 134 -9.66 -1.07 21.03
N CYS A 135 -10.63 -1.25 20.13
CA CYS A 135 -12.00 -0.84 20.39
C CYS A 135 -12.51 -1.58 21.63
N PRO A 136 -13.01 -0.86 22.65
CA PRO A 136 -13.57 -1.45 23.86
C PRO A 136 -14.78 -2.32 23.57
#